data_4ebed1883b4f5db40caf0d2d87a46e50
#
_entry.id   4ebed1883b4f5db40caf0d2d87a46e50
#
_cell.length_a   1.000
_cell.length_b   1.000
_cell.length_c   1.000
_cell.angle_alpha   90.00
_cell.angle_beta   90.00
_cell.angle_gamma   90.00
#
_symmetry.space_group_name_H-M   'P 1'
#
loop_
_entity.id
_entity.type
_entity.pdbx_description
1 polymer ?
#
loop_
_entity_poly.entity_id
_entity_poly.type
_entity_poly.pdbx_seq_one_letter_code
_entity_poly.pdbx_strand_id
1 'polypeptide(L)'
;MPETPVAIPNHLAAVRDHTRVYRDFTYVYPVISRRSAGLSIGVNINPDKVCNFDCVYCEVDRRTPGKPAGVDLAQLRAELTAMVRYAREGGLSREPKFNEVPLALTQTPKDIAFSGDGEPTMLHNFDECVRVAAEVKRAEGLAATKLVLITDAAGLDTASVRRGLEIMDANQEIGRAHV
;
A
#
# COMPACT_ATOMS: atom_id res chain seq x y z
N MET A 1 6.44 -14.02 25.64
CA MET A 1 4.97 -13.94 25.72
C MET A 1 4.50 -13.33 24.42
N PRO A 2 3.59 -13.92 23.66
CA PRO A 2 3.01 -13.25 22.50
C PRO A 2 2.23 -12.03 22.99
N GLU A 3 2.58 -10.84 22.48
CA GLU A 3 1.83 -9.61 22.78
C GLU A 3 0.40 -9.77 22.29
N THR A 4 -0.57 -9.50 23.15
CA THR A 4 -1.98 -9.48 22.77
C THR A 4 -2.17 -8.44 21.65
N PRO A 5 -2.78 -8.79 20.51
CA PRO A 5 -2.99 -7.82 19.43
C PRO A 5 -3.77 -6.62 19.96
N VAL A 6 -3.24 -5.42 19.76
CA VAL A 6 -3.95 -4.18 20.10
C VAL A 6 -5.16 -4.06 19.19
N ALA A 7 -6.35 -4.10 19.77
CA ALA A 7 -7.58 -3.92 18.98
C ALA A 7 -7.65 -2.48 18.44
N ILE A 8 -7.80 -2.34 17.13
CA ILE A 8 -7.94 -1.04 16.47
C ILE A 8 -9.42 -0.67 16.42
N PRO A 9 -9.85 0.40 17.10
CA PRO A 9 -11.24 0.80 17.12
C PRO A 9 -11.74 1.25 15.74
N ASN A 10 -12.96 0.84 15.38
CA ASN A 10 -13.56 1.14 14.07
C ASN A 10 -13.97 2.62 13.88
N HIS A 11 -14.07 3.39 14.97
CA HIS A 11 -14.51 4.80 14.90
C HIS A 11 -13.39 5.77 14.54
N LEU A 12 -12.12 5.33 14.57
CA LEU A 12 -10.99 6.20 14.27
C LEU A 12 -11.03 6.72 12.83
N ALA A 13 -10.76 8.00 12.63
CA ALA A 13 -10.67 8.62 11.32
C ALA A 13 -9.69 7.88 10.40
N ALA A 14 -8.53 7.49 10.94
CA ALA A 14 -7.49 6.74 10.24
C ALA A 14 -7.94 5.36 9.72
N VAL A 15 -9.06 4.81 10.26
CA VAL A 15 -9.63 3.51 9.85
C VAL A 15 -10.78 3.69 8.87
N ARG A 16 -11.52 4.80 8.98
CA ARG A 16 -12.74 5.06 8.18
C ARG A 16 -12.47 5.85 6.90
N ASP A 17 -11.44 6.68 6.92
CA ASP A 17 -11.04 7.46 5.76
C ASP A 17 -10.11 6.62 4.86
N HIS A 18 -10.65 6.14 3.76
CA HIS A 18 -9.96 5.33 2.76
C HIS A 18 -9.36 6.18 1.63
N THR A 19 -9.20 7.49 1.84
CA THR A 19 -8.58 8.39 0.87
C THR A 19 -7.17 7.92 0.51
N ARG A 20 -6.92 7.75 -0.78
CA ARG A 20 -5.62 7.34 -1.34
C ARG A 20 -4.75 8.53 -1.74
N VAL A 21 -5.15 9.72 -1.33
CA VAL A 21 -4.38 10.95 -1.55
C VAL A 21 -3.66 11.31 -0.26
N TYR A 22 -2.36 11.52 -0.34
CA TYR A 22 -1.55 11.93 0.78
C TYR A 22 -0.61 13.06 0.37
N ARG A 23 -0.86 14.28 0.83
CA ARG A 23 -0.09 15.48 0.50
C ARG A 23 0.05 15.63 -1.02
N ASP A 24 1.28 15.81 -1.50
CA ASP A 24 1.69 15.90 -2.90
C ASP A 24 2.12 14.56 -3.52
N PHE A 25 2.01 13.45 -2.76
CA PHE A 25 2.35 12.11 -3.25
C PHE A 25 1.39 11.64 -4.34
N THR A 26 1.94 10.92 -5.29
CA THR A 26 1.17 10.34 -6.41
C THR A 26 0.80 8.90 -6.15
N TYR A 27 1.73 8.13 -5.57
CA TYR A 27 1.63 6.68 -5.47
C TYR A 27 1.44 6.17 -4.04
N VAL A 28 1.93 6.91 -3.03
CA VAL A 28 2.08 6.37 -1.69
C VAL A 28 1.16 7.07 -0.68
N TYR A 29 0.44 6.30 0.13
CA TYR A 29 -0.46 6.81 1.14
C TYR A 29 -0.49 5.92 2.39
N PRO A 30 -0.63 6.49 3.61
CA PRO A 30 -0.69 5.73 4.84
C PRO A 30 -2.13 5.36 5.20
N VAL A 31 -2.32 4.14 5.71
CA VAL A 31 -3.60 3.62 6.20
C VAL A 31 -3.39 2.89 7.51
N ILE A 32 -4.31 3.02 8.46
CA ILE A 32 -4.39 2.09 9.59
C ILE A 32 -5.28 0.92 9.19
N SER A 33 -4.64 -0.21 8.96
CA SER A 33 -5.30 -1.42 8.46
C SER A 33 -5.64 -2.36 9.62
N ARG A 34 -6.92 -2.71 9.74
CA ARG A 34 -7.38 -3.74 10.68
C ARG A 34 -6.87 -5.12 10.30
N ARG A 35 -6.73 -5.38 8.99
CA ARG A 35 -6.21 -6.66 8.48
C ARG A 35 -4.77 -6.90 8.91
N SER A 36 -3.92 -5.89 8.82
CA SER A 36 -2.51 -5.97 9.22
C SER A 36 -2.26 -5.58 10.67
N ALA A 37 -3.29 -5.16 11.38
CA ALA A 37 -3.24 -4.72 12.77
C ALA A 37 -2.23 -3.58 13.03
N GLY A 38 -2.23 -2.56 12.16
CA GLY A 38 -1.34 -1.41 12.28
C GLY A 38 -1.20 -0.61 11.00
N LEU A 39 -0.11 0.13 10.89
CA LEU A 39 0.22 0.91 9.70
C LEU A 39 0.40 0.00 8.48
N SER A 40 -0.34 0.28 7.44
CA SER A 40 -0.15 -0.22 6.08
C SER A 40 0.25 0.95 5.18
N ILE A 41 1.29 0.79 4.40
CA ILE A 41 1.64 1.77 3.37
C ILE A 41 1.02 1.31 2.05
N GLY A 42 -0.02 2.00 1.61
CA GLY A 42 -0.65 1.74 0.33
C GLY A 42 0.19 2.25 -0.83
N VAL A 43 0.26 1.46 -1.90
CA VAL A 43 0.94 1.80 -3.15
C VAL A 43 -0.08 1.76 -4.29
N ASN A 44 -0.49 2.93 -4.75
CA ASN A 44 -1.39 3.12 -5.87
C ASN A 44 -0.60 3.22 -7.18
N ILE A 45 -0.48 2.12 -7.90
CA ILE A 45 0.19 2.07 -9.21
C ILE A 45 -0.77 2.29 -10.39
N ASN A 46 -2.04 2.58 -10.11
CA ASN A 46 -3.06 2.91 -11.10
C ASN A 46 -3.65 4.32 -10.82
N PRO A 47 -2.84 5.38 -10.82
CA PRO A 47 -3.32 6.73 -10.52
C PRO A 47 -4.27 7.28 -11.59
N ASP A 48 -4.32 6.64 -12.76
CA ASP A 48 -5.25 6.90 -13.86
C ASP A 48 -6.68 6.38 -13.57
N LYS A 49 -6.84 5.61 -12.49
CA LYS A 49 -8.10 4.97 -12.07
C LYS A 49 -8.66 3.95 -13.07
N VAL A 50 -7.84 3.48 -14.01
CA VAL A 50 -8.26 2.42 -14.94
C VAL A 50 -8.30 1.08 -14.21
N CYS A 51 -9.42 0.38 -14.35
CA CYS A 51 -9.63 -0.94 -13.78
C CYS A 51 -10.45 -1.80 -14.76
N ASN A 52 -10.19 -3.09 -14.76
CA ASN A 52 -10.91 -4.07 -15.58
C ASN A 52 -12.19 -4.58 -14.94
N PHE A 53 -12.49 -4.14 -13.70
CA PHE A 53 -13.64 -4.61 -12.93
C PHE A 53 -14.45 -3.44 -12.37
N ASP A 54 -15.74 -3.67 -12.11
CA ASP A 54 -16.64 -2.71 -11.45
C ASP A 54 -17.25 -3.35 -10.21
N CYS A 55 -16.43 -3.43 -9.15
CA CYS A 55 -16.84 -4.03 -7.89
C CYS A 55 -17.94 -3.20 -7.23
N VAL A 56 -19.03 -3.84 -6.80
CA VAL A 56 -20.16 -3.17 -6.14
C VAL A 56 -19.80 -2.46 -4.83
N TYR A 57 -18.67 -2.80 -4.23
CA TYR A 57 -18.12 -2.21 -3.02
C TYR A 57 -16.95 -1.26 -3.30
N CYS A 58 -16.70 -0.91 -4.56
CA CYS A 58 -15.60 -0.03 -4.93
C CYS A 58 -15.86 1.41 -4.47
N GLU A 59 -14.96 1.96 -3.68
CA GLU A 59 -15.03 3.35 -3.19
C GLU A 59 -14.25 4.34 -4.07
N VAL A 60 -13.70 3.87 -5.21
CA VAL A 60 -12.96 4.75 -6.12
C VAL A 60 -13.93 5.62 -6.91
N ASP A 61 -13.77 6.93 -6.82
CA ASP A 61 -14.49 7.87 -7.67
C ASP A 61 -13.98 7.80 -9.11
N ARG A 62 -14.68 7.06 -9.95
CA ARG A 62 -14.38 6.91 -11.38
C ARG A 62 -14.99 8.00 -12.25
N ARG A 63 -15.77 8.94 -11.68
CA ARG A 63 -16.35 10.08 -12.41
C ARG A 63 -15.34 11.19 -12.62
N THR A 64 -14.45 11.38 -11.63
CA THR A 64 -13.35 12.34 -11.74
C THR A 64 -12.16 11.65 -12.41
N PRO A 65 -11.60 12.24 -13.50
CA PRO A 65 -10.43 11.69 -14.18
C PRO A 65 -9.26 11.49 -13.21
N GLY A 66 -8.53 10.39 -13.40
CA GLY A 66 -7.29 10.11 -12.68
C GLY A 66 -6.11 10.94 -13.21
N LYS A 67 -4.94 10.68 -12.63
CA LYS A 67 -3.66 11.20 -13.15
C LYS A 67 -3.27 10.45 -14.44
N PRO A 68 -2.28 10.92 -15.22
CA PRO A 68 -1.79 10.17 -16.38
C PRO A 68 -1.36 8.74 -16.03
N ALA A 69 -1.59 7.82 -16.97
CA ALA A 69 -1.19 6.42 -16.83
C ALA A 69 0.34 6.27 -16.75
N GLY A 70 0.77 5.18 -16.10
CA GLY A 70 2.17 4.82 -15.92
C GLY A 70 2.72 5.18 -14.54
N VAL A 71 3.84 4.55 -14.21
CA VAL A 71 4.52 4.74 -12.91
C VAL A 71 5.94 5.23 -13.14
N ASP A 72 6.25 6.38 -12.57
CA ASP A 72 7.63 6.83 -12.42
C ASP A 72 8.25 6.08 -11.23
N LEU A 73 9.13 5.14 -11.51
CA LEU A 73 9.78 4.29 -10.50
C LEU A 73 10.70 5.09 -9.57
N ALA A 74 11.31 6.18 -10.04
CA ALA A 74 12.14 7.02 -9.20
C ALA A 74 11.29 7.80 -8.20
N GLN A 75 10.16 8.35 -8.64
CA GLN A 75 9.19 9.00 -7.77
C GLN A 75 8.57 8.02 -6.78
N LEU A 76 8.14 6.82 -7.21
CA LEU A 76 7.63 5.78 -6.34
C LEU A 76 8.63 5.44 -5.21
N ARG A 77 9.90 5.28 -5.56
CA ARG A 77 10.98 5.03 -4.60
C ARG A 77 11.12 6.17 -3.60
N ALA A 78 11.14 7.40 -4.09
CA ALA A 78 11.28 8.59 -3.24
C ALA A 78 10.12 8.71 -2.25
N GLU A 79 8.88 8.55 -2.73
CA GLU A 79 7.67 8.62 -1.91
C GLU A 79 7.62 7.50 -0.84
N LEU A 80 7.93 6.24 -1.22
CA LEU A 80 8.00 5.13 -0.28
C LEU A 80 9.06 5.37 0.81
N THR A 81 10.25 5.80 0.42
CA THR A 81 11.33 6.08 1.37
C THR A 81 10.94 7.20 2.32
N ALA A 82 10.38 8.29 1.79
CA ALA A 82 9.94 9.42 2.59
C ALA A 82 8.83 9.03 3.58
N MET A 83 7.84 8.23 3.13
CA MET A 83 6.75 7.74 3.98
C MET A 83 7.26 6.87 5.13
N VAL A 84 8.13 5.90 4.84
CA VAL A 84 8.70 5.02 5.86
C VAL A 84 9.46 5.82 6.91
N ARG A 85 10.29 6.77 6.50
CA ARG A 85 11.08 7.60 7.42
C ARG A 85 10.18 8.52 8.25
N TYR A 86 9.22 9.17 7.60
CA TYR A 86 8.26 10.03 8.28
C TYR A 86 7.43 9.28 9.33
N ALA A 87 6.99 8.06 9.03
CA ALA A 87 6.29 7.21 9.99
C ALA A 87 7.20 6.84 11.18
N ARG A 88 8.43 6.40 10.91
CA ARG A 88 9.42 6.03 11.93
C ARG A 88 9.72 7.16 12.90
N GLU A 89 9.77 8.40 12.42
CA GLU A 89 9.99 9.61 13.22
C GLU A 89 8.73 10.06 13.99
N GLY A 90 7.65 9.28 13.93
CA GLY A 90 6.37 9.61 14.57
C GLY A 90 5.64 10.76 13.90
N GLY A 91 5.95 11.04 12.63
CA GLY A 91 5.33 12.12 11.87
C GLY A 91 3.82 11.92 11.71
N LEU A 92 3.39 10.70 11.43
CA LEU A 92 1.96 10.38 11.27
C LEU A 92 1.14 10.70 12.52
N SER A 93 1.64 10.41 13.71
CA SER A 93 0.92 10.68 14.97
C SER A 93 0.66 12.16 15.22
N ARG A 94 1.37 13.05 14.53
CA ARG A 94 1.17 14.51 14.60
C ARG A 94 0.09 15.01 13.65
N GLU A 95 -0.41 14.15 12.79
CA GLU A 95 -1.46 14.50 11.82
C GLU A 95 -2.86 14.26 12.41
N PRO A 96 -3.83 15.14 12.14
CA PRO A 96 -5.19 15.01 12.68
C PRO A 96 -5.85 13.66 12.40
N LYS A 97 -5.56 13.04 11.22
CA LYS A 97 -6.09 11.74 10.84
C LYS A 97 -5.60 10.60 11.73
N PHE A 98 -4.39 10.70 12.28
CA PHE A 98 -3.70 9.62 12.98
C PHE A 98 -3.41 9.91 14.46
N ASN A 99 -3.75 11.09 14.97
CA ASN A 99 -3.39 11.53 16.32
C ASN A 99 -4.05 10.71 17.45
N GLU A 100 -5.17 10.05 17.17
CA GLU A 100 -5.84 9.14 18.12
C GLU A 100 -5.33 7.69 18.03
N VAL A 101 -4.44 7.40 17.07
CA VAL A 101 -3.87 6.07 16.90
C VAL A 101 -2.64 5.93 17.80
N PRO A 102 -2.52 4.85 18.58
CA PRO A 102 -1.33 4.60 19.39
C PRO A 102 -0.04 4.69 18.56
N LEU A 103 0.97 5.39 19.07
CA LEU A 103 2.24 5.64 18.39
C LEU A 103 2.90 4.34 17.86
N ALA A 104 2.86 3.28 18.65
CA ALA A 104 3.40 1.98 18.26
C ALA A 104 2.74 1.37 17.01
N LEU A 105 1.51 1.79 16.67
CA LEU A 105 0.79 1.31 15.48
C LEU A 105 1.03 2.19 14.25
N THR A 106 1.71 3.33 14.39
CA THR A 106 1.96 4.30 13.30
C THR A 106 3.42 4.41 12.87
N GLN A 107 4.38 3.89 13.68
CA GLN A 107 5.80 4.08 13.43
C GLN A 107 6.44 3.03 12.52
N THR A 108 5.95 1.79 12.59
CA THR A 108 6.51 0.70 11.78
C THR A 108 5.43 0.09 10.91
N PRO A 109 5.56 0.14 9.59
CA PRO A 109 4.58 -0.46 8.71
C PRO A 109 4.56 -1.99 8.89
N LYS A 110 3.35 -2.53 9.00
CA LYS A 110 3.10 -3.98 9.01
C LYS A 110 3.15 -4.56 7.60
N ASP A 111 2.71 -3.77 6.64
CA ASP A 111 2.82 -4.11 5.22
C ASP A 111 3.00 -2.86 4.33
N ILE A 112 3.50 -3.12 3.12
CA ILE A 112 3.45 -2.26 1.95
C ILE A 112 2.48 -2.95 1.00
N ALA A 113 1.32 -2.34 0.73
CA ALA A 113 0.24 -3.00 0.00
C ALA A 113 0.04 -2.36 -1.38
N PHE A 114 0.24 -3.14 -2.44
CA PHE A 114 -0.18 -2.76 -3.80
C PHE A 114 -1.69 -2.80 -3.86
N SER A 115 -2.29 -1.63 -3.67
CA SER A 115 -3.73 -1.43 -3.58
C SER A 115 -4.02 0.01 -3.97
N GLY A 116 -4.78 0.24 -5.00
CA GLY A 116 -4.95 1.58 -5.53
C GLY A 116 -6.31 1.82 -6.16
N ASP A 117 -6.33 2.78 -7.06
CA ASP A 117 -7.52 3.22 -7.76
C ASP A 117 -7.89 2.32 -8.94
N GLY A 118 -7.07 1.34 -9.29
CA GLY A 118 -7.31 0.34 -10.32
C GLY A 118 -6.83 -1.05 -9.92
N GLU A 119 -6.78 -1.97 -10.89
CA GLU A 119 -6.27 -3.32 -10.69
C GLU A 119 -4.75 -3.36 -10.89
N PRO A 120 -3.96 -3.64 -9.83
CA PRO A 120 -2.49 -3.59 -9.92
C PRO A 120 -1.89 -4.56 -10.95
N THR A 121 -2.52 -5.72 -11.15
CA THR A 121 -2.02 -6.77 -12.06
C THR A 121 -2.22 -6.43 -13.54
N MET A 122 -2.94 -5.38 -13.85
CA MET A 122 -3.09 -4.87 -15.22
C MET A 122 -1.90 -3.99 -15.66
N LEU A 123 -1.03 -3.59 -14.73
CA LEU A 123 0.14 -2.78 -15.07
C LEU A 123 1.22 -3.64 -15.73
N HIS A 124 1.70 -3.22 -16.91
CA HIS A 124 2.68 -3.99 -17.70
C HIS A 124 4.05 -4.15 -17.02
N ASN A 125 4.44 -3.22 -16.16
CA ASN A 125 5.70 -3.23 -15.41
C ASN A 125 5.48 -3.40 -13.90
N PHE A 126 4.50 -4.22 -13.52
CA PHE A 126 4.17 -4.53 -12.13
C PHE A 126 5.39 -5.03 -11.33
N ASP A 127 6.19 -5.92 -11.93
CA ASP A 127 7.40 -6.48 -11.31
C ASP A 127 8.44 -5.40 -10.96
N GLU A 128 8.56 -4.36 -11.76
CA GLU A 128 9.47 -3.25 -11.48
C GLU A 128 9.01 -2.44 -10.26
N CYS A 129 7.69 -2.22 -10.13
CA CYS A 129 7.11 -1.57 -8.96
C CYS A 129 7.32 -2.39 -7.69
N VAL A 130 7.10 -3.71 -7.76
CA VAL A 130 7.35 -4.63 -6.65
C VAL A 130 8.83 -4.64 -6.26
N ARG A 131 9.74 -4.63 -7.24
CA ARG A 131 11.18 -4.56 -7.01
C ARG A 131 11.58 -3.30 -6.26
N VAL A 132 11.02 -2.14 -6.65
CA VAL A 132 11.25 -0.87 -5.95
C VAL A 132 10.82 -0.98 -4.49
N ALA A 133 9.63 -1.53 -4.21
CA ALA A 133 9.15 -1.71 -2.84
C ALA A 133 10.04 -2.65 -2.02
N ALA A 134 10.48 -3.77 -2.62
CA ALA A 134 11.38 -4.74 -1.99
C ALA A 134 12.76 -4.11 -1.66
N GLU A 135 13.29 -3.28 -2.56
CA GLU A 135 14.55 -2.57 -2.36
C GLU A 135 14.44 -1.52 -1.25
N VAL A 136 13.36 -0.73 -1.22
CA VAL A 136 13.11 0.24 -0.14
C VAL A 136 12.94 -0.50 1.20
N LYS A 137 12.14 -1.58 1.23
CA LYS A 137 11.99 -2.42 2.41
C LYS A 137 13.34 -2.87 2.98
N ARG A 138 14.23 -3.34 2.10
CA ARG A 138 15.58 -3.78 2.49
C ARG A 138 16.45 -2.61 2.98
N ALA A 139 16.49 -1.52 2.22
CA ALA A 139 17.28 -0.35 2.53
C ALA A 139 16.89 0.31 3.84
N GLU A 140 15.60 0.31 4.17
CA GLU A 140 15.07 0.89 5.40
C GLU A 140 15.03 -0.11 6.58
N GLY A 141 15.54 -1.34 6.42
CA GLY A 141 15.62 -2.32 7.49
C GLY A 141 14.26 -2.87 7.96
N LEU A 142 13.27 -2.93 7.07
CA LEU A 142 11.90 -3.36 7.38
C LEU A 142 11.73 -4.88 7.23
N ALA A 143 12.57 -5.69 7.89
CA ALA A 143 12.58 -7.15 7.73
C ALA A 143 11.23 -7.82 8.02
N ALA A 144 10.48 -7.32 9.00
CA ALA A 144 9.18 -7.89 9.40
C ALA A 144 7.99 -7.33 8.61
N THR A 145 8.19 -6.30 7.78
CA THR A 145 7.13 -5.70 6.97
C THR A 145 6.84 -6.59 5.77
N LYS A 146 5.56 -6.87 5.49
CA LYS A 146 5.15 -7.68 4.34
C LYS A 146 4.95 -6.81 3.11
N LEU A 147 5.17 -7.39 1.90
CA LEU A 147 4.62 -6.84 0.65
C LEU A 147 3.28 -7.54 0.37
N VAL A 148 2.25 -6.84 0.13
CA VAL A 148 0.90 -7.39 -0.04
C VAL A 148 0.34 -6.95 -1.39
N LEU A 149 -0.29 -7.87 -2.11
CA LEU A 149 -1.06 -7.58 -3.31
C LEU A 149 -2.55 -7.69 -3.01
N ILE A 150 -3.31 -6.65 -3.32
CA ILE A 150 -4.77 -6.66 -3.30
C ILE A 150 -5.22 -6.58 -4.77
N THR A 151 -5.86 -7.64 -5.25
CA THR A 151 -6.14 -7.84 -6.67
C THR A 151 -7.44 -8.60 -6.87
N ASP A 152 -8.08 -8.39 -8.00
CA ASP A 152 -9.18 -9.23 -8.51
C ASP A 152 -8.67 -10.48 -9.24
N ALA A 153 -7.35 -10.67 -9.29
CA ALA A 153 -6.66 -11.80 -9.89
C ALA A 153 -6.68 -11.88 -11.42
N ALA A 154 -7.22 -10.91 -12.12
CA ALA A 154 -7.39 -10.98 -13.58
C ALA A 154 -6.07 -11.04 -14.37
N GLY A 155 -4.99 -10.48 -13.83
CA GLY A 155 -3.69 -10.42 -14.49
C GLY A 155 -2.64 -11.39 -13.97
N LEU A 156 -2.99 -12.38 -13.11
CA LEU A 156 -2.01 -13.26 -12.44
C LEU A 156 -1.19 -14.13 -13.39
N ASP A 157 -1.67 -14.38 -14.60
CA ASP A 157 -1.00 -15.18 -15.63
C ASP A 157 0.00 -14.39 -16.47
N THR A 158 0.05 -13.08 -16.35
CA THR A 158 1.01 -12.25 -17.08
C THR A 158 2.44 -12.43 -16.59
N ALA A 159 3.41 -12.33 -17.50
CA ALA A 159 4.82 -12.54 -17.18
C ALA A 159 5.33 -11.52 -16.12
N SER A 160 4.91 -10.26 -16.19
CA SER A 160 5.29 -9.24 -15.22
C SER A 160 4.75 -9.57 -13.83
N VAL A 161 3.48 -9.98 -13.72
CA VAL A 161 2.88 -10.31 -12.43
C VAL A 161 3.54 -11.55 -11.83
N ARG A 162 3.82 -12.60 -12.63
CA ARG A 162 4.54 -13.78 -12.14
C ARG A 162 5.90 -13.42 -11.54
N ARG A 163 6.70 -12.60 -12.26
CA ARG A 163 7.99 -12.12 -11.72
C ARG A 163 7.81 -11.27 -10.46
N GLY A 164 6.79 -10.43 -10.41
CA GLY A 164 6.46 -9.66 -9.22
C GLY A 164 6.14 -10.55 -8.01
N LEU A 165 5.34 -11.60 -8.21
CA LEU A 165 5.01 -12.57 -7.15
C LEU A 165 6.24 -13.36 -6.70
N GLU A 166 7.15 -13.72 -7.59
CA GLU A 166 8.44 -14.35 -7.23
C GLU A 166 9.29 -13.44 -6.34
N ILE A 167 9.33 -12.12 -6.64
CA ILE A 167 10.01 -11.14 -5.80
C ILE A 167 9.33 -11.04 -4.43
N MET A 168 8.00 -11.05 -4.38
CA MET A 168 7.25 -11.01 -3.14
C MET A 168 7.55 -12.26 -2.30
N ASP A 169 7.52 -13.45 -2.87
CA ASP A 169 7.80 -14.72 -2.19
C ASP A 169 9.23 -14.75 -1.62
N ALA A 170 10.23 -14.33 -2.41
CA ALA A 170 11.62 -14.24 -1.97
C ALA A 170 11.83 -13.25 -0.80
N ASN A 171 10.89 -12.35 -0.55
CA ASN A 171 10.88 -11.42 0.58
C ASN A 171 9.96 -11.88 1.74
N GLN A 172 9.57 -13.15 1.78
CA GLN A 172 8.66 -13.78 2.75
C GLN A 172 7.24 -13.19 2.71
N GLU A 173 6.72 -13.03 1.51
CA GLU A 173 5.49 -12.29 1.26
C GLU A 173 4.31 -13.23 0.96
N ILE A 174 3.17 -12.92 1.54
CA ILE A 174 1.91 -13.58 1.20
C ILE A 174 1.07 -12.59 0.41
N GLY A 175 0.96 -12.83 -0.89
CA GLY A 175 -0.05 -12.18 -1.71
C GLY A 175 -1.44 -12.64 -1.26
N ARG A 176 -2.38 -11.70 -1.06
CA ARG A 176 -3.79 -12.02 -0.85
C ARG A 176 -4.60 -11.45 -1.99
N ALA A 177 -5.24 -12.34 -2.75
CA ALA A 177 -6.33 -11.96 -3.62
C ALA A 177 -7.58 -11.72 -2.77
N HIS A 178 -8.28 -10.62 -3.00
CA HIS A 178 -9.65 -10.44 -2.58
C HIS A 178 -10.53 -10.68 -3.81
N VAL A 179 -11.30 -11.75 -3.77
CA VAL A 179 -12.39 -12.01 -4.72
C VAL A 179 -13.67 -11.46 -4.12
#